data_0c54a5f1686d9d2a8797213cf455c590
#
_entry.id   0c54a5f1686d9d2a8797213cf455c590
#
_cell.length_a   1.000
_cell.length_b   1.000
_cell.length_c   1.000
_cell.angle_alpha   90.00
_cell.angle_beta   90.00
_cell.angle_gamma   90.00
#
_symmetry.space_group_name_H-M   'P 1'
#
loop_
_entity.id
_entity.type
_entity.pdbx_description
1 polymer ?
#
loop_
_entity_poly.entity_id
_entity_poly.type
_entity_poly.pdbx_seq_one_letter_code
_entity_poly.pdbx_strand_id
1 'polypeptide(L)'
;TGRKPKHGLEEENRVFLQKYLNEDAPVTVNFVGYLLERLENHKSVKEYITLENLQETEKFLRACVSVEQNKTPCYIREFSIQHFQDSKYFEQIESRIIRVFRQFDEEYKEMDAVELLAEYGIYQTPDFVYFKGDVRLLVEGEEMNLSLLKQGIGISGEDIENIRFSDFSRIQKVITVENLTSFFRYHEENSLLVYLGGYHNRVRRKLLQKIYDAI
;
A
#
# COMPACT_ATOMS: atom_id res chain seq x y z
N THR A 1 -34.42 29.98 -0.16
CA THR A 1 -33.30 29.01 -0.18
C THR A 1 -33.28 28.37 -1.57
N GLY A 2 -32.66 29.07 -2.57
CA GLY A 2 -32.57 28.56 -3.93
C GLY A 2 -31.51 27.47 -4.06
N ARG A 3 -31.93 26.21 -4.27
CA ARG A 3 -31.01 25.17 -4.74
C ARG A 3 -30.52 25.58 -6.14
N LYS A 4 -29.20 25.55 -6.37
CA LYS A 4 -28.64 25.76 -7.70
C LYS A 4 -29.25 24.72 -8.67
N PRO A 5 -29.62 25.09 -9.90
CA PRO A 5 -30.07 24.12 -10.88
C PRO A 5 -28.98 23.10 -11.19
N LYS A 6 -29.36 21.87 -11.49
CA LYS A 6 -28.44 20.74 -11.72
C LYS A 6 -27.33 21.06 -12.72
N HIS A 7 -27.69 21.70 -13.82
CA HIS A 7 -26.74 22.11 -14.87
C HIS A 7 -25.69 23.10 -14.36
N GLY A 8 -26.05 24.05 -13.49
CA GLY A 8 -25.07 24.97 -12.88
C GLY A 8 -24.08 24.27 -11.94
N LEU A 9 -24.54 23.24 -11.21
CA LEU A 9 -23.67 22.41 -10.37
C LEU A 9 -22.72 21.56 -11.22
N GLU A 10 -23.20 20.98 -12.32
CA GLU A 10 -22.37 20.19 -13.24
C GLU A 10 -21.26 21.06 -13.83
N GLU A 11 -21.56 22.27 -14.28
CA GLU A 11 -20.57 23.18 -14.87
C GLU A 11 -19.55 23.66 -13.84
N GLU A 12 -19.97 24.02 -12.62
CA GLU A 12 -19.08 24.40 -11.53
C GLU A 12 -18.10 23.27 -11.18
N ASN A 13 -18.59 22.03 -11.11
CA ASN A 13 -17.75 20.85 -10.86
C ASN A 13 -16.81 20.57 -12.03
N ARG A 14 -17.23 20.74 -13.29
CA ARG A 14 -16.35 20.59 -14.46
C ARG A 14 -15.16 21.54 -14.41
N VAL A 15 -15.41 22.82 -14.21
CA VAL A 15 -14.34 23.83 -14.09
C VAL A 15 -13.41 23.52 -12.92
N PHE A 16 -13.96 23.04 -11.82
CA PHE A 16 -13.17 22.64 -10.65
C PHE A 16 -12.30 21.43 -10.95
N LEU A 17 -12.85 20.35 -11.51
CA LEU A 17 -12.16 19.10 -11.83
C LEU A 17 -11.01 19.30 -12.83
N GLN A 18 -11.15 20.19 -13.80
CA GLN A 18 -10.12 20.48 -14.81
C GLN A 18 -8.78 20.90 -14.19
N LYS A 19 -8.79 21.48 -12.98
CA LYS A 19 -7.56 21.87 -12.27
C LYS A 19 -6.66 20.70 -11.93
N TYR A 20 -7.23 19.49 -11.79
CA TYR A 20 -6.51 18.27 -11.42
C TYR A 20 -5.92 17.49 -12.60
N LEU A 21 -6.22 17.89 -13.85
CA LEU A 21 -5.70 17.19 -15.04
C LEU A 21 -4.19 17.34 -15.25
N ASN A 22 -3.55 18.31 -14.59
CA ASN A 22 -2.12 18.57 -14.70
C ASN A 22 -1.33 18.12 -13.46
N GLU A 23 -1.95 17.36 -12.55
CA GLU A 23 -1.27 16.81 -11.39
C GLU A 23 -0.30 15.67 -11.80
N ASP A 24 0.82 15.55 -11.09
CA ASP A 24 1.71 14.41 -11.21
C ASP A 24 1.17 13.23 -10.37
N ALA A 25 0.00 12.74 -10.79
CA ALA A 25 -0.77 11.70 -10.11
C ALA A 25 -1.65 10.96 -11.15
N PRO A 26 -1.07 9.99 -11.88
CA PRO A 26 -1.71 9.37 -13.06
C PRO A 26 -3.07 8.74 -12.77
N VAL A 27 -3.22 8.03 -11.66
CA VAL A 27 -4.49 7.38 -11.28
C VAL A 27 -5.57 8.44 -11.02
N THR A 28 -5.20 9.49 -10.28
CA THR A 28 -6.10 10.62 -10.01
C THR A 28 -6.48 11.37 -11.30
N VAL A 29 -5.54 11.59 -12.20
CA VAL A 29 -5.79 12.22 -13.51
C VAL A 29 -6.76 11.38 -14.34
N ASN A 30 -6.56 10.06 -14.41
CA ASN A 30 -7.47 9.14 -15.11
C ASN A 30 -8.88 9.17 -14.50
N PHE A 31 -8.95 9.15 -13.17
CA PHE A 31 -10.23 9.26 -12.45
C PHE A 31 -10.94 10.59 -12.73
N VAL A 32 -10.23 11.71 -12.70
CA VAL A 32 -10.78 13.03 -13.01
C VAL A 32 -11.26 13.10 -14.47
N GLY A 33 -10.49 12.56 -15.41
CA GLY A 33 -10.89 12.45 -16.82
C GLY A 33 -12.21 11.69 -16.98
N TYR A 34 -12.35 10.58 -16.28
CA TYR A 34 -13.60 9.81 -16.25
C TYR A 34 -14.78 10.59 -15.67
N LEU A 35 -14.58 11.35 -14.58
CA LEU A 35 -15.63 12.20 -14.00
C LEU A 35 -16.07 13.30 -14.99
N LEU A 36 -15.12 13.94 -15.67
CA LEU A 36 -15.38 14.96 -16.68
C LEU A 36 -16.19 14.39 -17.85
N GLU A 37 -15.80 13.24 -18.38
CA GLU A 37 -16.54 12.56 -19.44
C GLU A 37 -17.98 12.24 -19.02
N ARG A 38 -18.18 11.77 -17.79
CA ARG A 38 -19.53 11.51 -17.27
C ARG A 38 -20.37 12.77 -17.16
N LEU A 39 -19.80 13.87 -16.68
CA LEU A 39 -20.50 15.17 -16.58
C LEU A 39 -20.84 15.73 -17.96
N GLU A 40 -19.95 15.63 -18.95
CA GLU A 40 -20.20 16.02 -20.33
C GLU A 40 -21.38 15.25 -20.96
N ASN A 41 -21.46 13.96 -20.64
CA ASN A 41 -22.54 13.09 -21.09
C ASN A 41 -23.79 13.11 -20.17
N HIS A 42 -23.88 14.06 -19.22
CA HIS A 42 -24.96 14.17 -18.22
C HIS A 42 -25.20 12.87 -17.40
N LYS A 43 -24.18 12.02 -17.27
CA LYS A 43 -24.22 10.79 -16.47
C LYS A 43 -23.99 11.11 -14.99
N SER A 44 -24.54 10.28 -14.10
CA SER A 44 -24.37 10.44 -12.66
C SER A 44 -22.92 10.22 -12.22
N VAL A 45 -22.40 11.08 -11.35
CA VAL A 45 -21.10 10.95 -10.66
C VAL A 45 -21.26 10.73 -9.15
N LYS A 46 -22.49 10.53 -8.66
CA LYS A 46 -22.85 10.41 -7.23
C LYS A 46 -22.16 9.26 -6.52
N GLU A 47 -21.72 8.28 -7.28
CA GLU A 47 -20.96 7.14 -6.77
C GLU A 47 -19.58 7.55 -6.21
N TYR A 48 -19.03 8.64 -6.74
CA TYR A 48 -17.68 9.11 -6.42
C TYR A 48 -17.67 10.44 -5.69
N ILE A 49 -18.46 11.41 -6.16
CA ILE A 49 -18.47 12.79 -5.64
C ILE A 49 -19.90 13.32 -5.48
N THR A 50 -20.05 14.31 -4.62
CA THR A 50 -21.32 15.03 -4.40
C THR A 50 -21.22 16.40 -5.04
N LEU A 51 -22.03 16.67 -6.08
CA LEU A 51 -21.97 17.92 -6.85
C LEU A 51 -22.24 19.17 -5.99
N GLU A 52 -23.03 19.02 -4.94
CA GLU A 52 -23.40 20.08 -4.02
C GLU A 52 -22.29 20.44 -3.00
N ASN A 53 -21.24 19.64 -2.90
CA ASN A 53 -20.17 19.83 -1.91
C ASN A 53 -18.78 19.80 -2.54
N LEU A 54 -18.40 20.91 -3.17
CA LEU A 54 -17.07 21.05 -3.79
C LEU A 54 -15.92 20.93 -2.78
N GLN A 55 -16.11 21.36 -1.53
CA GLN A 55 -15.05 21.26 -0.51
C GLN A 55 -14.74 19.81 -0.17
N GLU A 56 -15.76 18.96 -0.07
CA GLU A 56 -15.56 17.52 0.16
C GLU A 56 -14.92 16.87 -1.06
N THR A 57 -15.34 17.22 -2.27
CA THR A 57 -14.73 16.77 -3.52
C THR A 57 -13.25 17.17 -3.59
N GLU A 58 -12.94 18.43 -3.26
CA GLU A 58 -11.55 18.91 -3.20
C GLU A 58 -10.70 18.09 -2.22
N LYS A 59 -11.23 17.93 -1.01
CA LYS A 59 -10.53 17.19 0.06
C LYS A 59 -10.27 15.73 -0.34
N PHE A 60 -11.23 15.11 -1.02
CA PHE A 60 -11.08 13.75 -1.53
C PHE A 60 -10.05 13.64 -2.67
N LEU A 61 -10.09 14.52 -3.66
CA LEU A 61 -9.11 14.52 -4.76
C LEU A 61 -7.70 14.84 -4.26
N ARG A 62 -7.55 15.77 -3.33
CA ARG A 62 -6.26 16.02 -2.66
C ARG A 62 -5.74 14.78 -1.93
N ALA A 63 -6.63 13.99 -1.32
CA ALA A 63 -6.23 12.74 -0.71
C ALA A 63 -5.72 11.73 -1.75
N CYS A 64 -6.39 11.58 -2.88
CA CYS A 64 -5.91 10.73 -3.97
C CYS A 64 -4.51 11.17 -4.47
N VAL A 65 -4.33 12.46 -4.77
CA VAL A 65 -3.03 13.02 -5.18
C VAL A 65 -1.96 12.79 -4.11
N SER A 66 -2.29 13.04 -2.83
CA SER A 66 -1.33 12.87 -1.73
C SER A 66 -0.89 11.41 -1.56
N VAL A 67 -1.76 10.43 -1.83
CA VAL A 67 -1.40 9.01 -1.81
C VAL A 67 -0.40 8.71 -2.92
N GLU A 68 -0.68 9.10 -4.17
CA GLU A 68 0.21 8.85 -5.31
C GLU A 68 1.57 9.53 -5.16
N GLN A 69 1.60 10.71 -4.56
CA GLN A 69 2.82 11.50 -4.37
C GLN A 69 3.58 11.15 -3.08
N ASN A 70 3.06 10.23 -2.25
CA ASN A 70 3.72 9.84 -1.02
C ASN A 70 5.01 9.05 -1.32
N LYS A 71 6.14 9.61 -0.91
CA LYS A 71 7.48 9.00 -1.09
C LYS A 71 8.11 8.55 0.23
N THR A 72 7.49 8.91 1.35
CA THR A 72 8.02 8.62 2.68
C THR A 72 7.13 7.60 3.37
N PRO A 73 7.67 6.46 3.80
CA PRO A 73 6.91 5.49 4.58
C PRO A 73 6.30 6.13 5.82
N CYS A 74 5.01 5.92 6.05
CA CYS A 74 4.28 6.44 7.20
C CYS A 74 3.08 5.56 7.56
N TYR A 75 2.56 5.72 8.77
CA TYR A 75 1.31 5.06 9.16
C TYR A 75 0.09 5.88 8.75
N ILE A 76 -1.05 5.20 8.55
CA ILE A 76 -2.31 5.82 8.12
C ILE A 76 -2.66 7.08 8.92
N ARG A 77 -2.50 7.04 10.26
CA ARG A 77 -2.78 8.19 11.12
C ARG A 77 -1.80 9.33 10.95
N GLU A 78 -0.53 9.03 10.74
CA GLU A 78 0.51 10.03 10.46
C GLU A 78 0.23 10.71 9.13
N PHE A 79 -0.05 9.93 8.09
CA PHE A 79 -0.47 10.44 6.78
C PHE A 79 -1.70 11.34 6.89
N SER A 80 -2.71 10.91 7.66
CA SER A 80 -3.93 11.68 7.86
C SER A 80 -3.69 13.01 8.58
N ILE A 81 -2.86 13.02 9.62
CA ILE A 81 -2.48 14.26 10.33
C ILE A 81 -1.70 15.20 9.41
N GLN A 82 -0.71 14.65 8.69
CA GLN A 82 0.18 15.46 7.84
C GLN A 82 -0.59 16.19 6.72
N HIS A 83 -1.55 15.51 6.09
CA HIS A 83 -2.25 16.06 4.92
C HIS A 83 -3.58 16.74 5.25
N PHE A 84 -4.24 16.36 6.34
CA PHE A 84 -5.61 16.82 6.65
C PHE A 84 -5.78 17.42 8.04
N GLN A 85 -4.75 17.38 8.91
CA GLN A 85 -4.80 17.85 10.31
C GLN A 85 -5.88 17.13 11.14
N ASP A 86 -6.26 15.92 10.70
CA ASP A 86 -7.27 15.06 11.33
C ASP A 86 -6.80 13.61 11.25
N SER A 87 -6.51 12.99 12.38
CA SER A 87 -5.96 11.64 12.47
C SER A 87 -6.89 10.54 11.96
N LYS A 88 -8.20 10.82 11.81
CA LYS A 88 -9.21 9.84 11.43
C LYS A 88 -9.80 10.07 10.03
N TYR A 89 -9.50 11.20 9.41
CA TYR A 89 -10.12 11.54 8.13
C TYR A 89 -9.78 10.52 7.05
N PHE A 90 -8.53 10.12 6.93
CA PHE A 90 -8.12 9.17 5.91
C PHE A 90 -8.79 7.80 6.09
N GLU A 91 -8.91 7.31 7.33
CA GLU A 91 -9.64 6.06 7.64
C GLU A 91 -11.10 6.10 7.14
N GLN A 92 -11.74 7.28 7.17
CA GLN A 92 -13.13 7.44 6.70
C GLN A 92 -13.26 7.37 5.17
N ILE A 93 -12.24 7.78 4.44
CA ILE A 93 -12.26 7.84 2.97
C ILE A 93 -11.45 6.70 2.31
N GLU A 94 -10.73 5.91 3.09
CA GLU A 94 -9.83 4.83 2.62
C GLU A 94 -10.51 3.92 1.59
N SER A 95 -11.69 3.40 1.90
CA SER A 95 -12.42 2.50 1.01
C SER A 95 -12.79 3.15 -0.33
N ARG A 96 -13.04 4.47 -0.35
CA ARG A 96 -13.31 5.23 -1.59
C ARG A 96 -12.03 5.38 -2.42
N ILE A 97 -10.90 5.66 -1.77
CA ILE A 97 -9.59 5.76 -2.42
C ILE A 97 -9.22 4.41 -3.04
N ILE A 98 -9.27 3.33 -2.26
CA ILE A 98 -8.99 1.98 -2.75
C ILE A 98 -9.84 1.62 -3.98
N ARG A 99 -11.13 1.95 -3.95
CA ARG A 99 -12.03 1.71 -5.10
C ARG A 99 -11.59 2.49 -6.34
N VAL A 100 -11.20 3.76 -6.20
CA VAL A 100 -10.71 4.58 -7.31
C VAL A 100 -9.41 3.97 -7.87
N PHE A 101 -8.46 3.64 -7.01
CA PHE A 101 -7.17 3.10 -7.44
C PHE A 101 -7.31 1.76 -8.17
N ARG A 102 -8.12 0.84 -7.65
CA ARG A 102 -8.41 -0.43 -8.33
C ARG A 102 -9.12 -0.28 -9.67
N GLN A 103 -9.92 0.76 -9.82
CA GLN A 103 -10.67 0.99 -11.06
C GLN A 103 -9.82 1.65 -12.15
N PHE A 104 -8.87 2.50 -11.78
CA PHE A 104 -8.11 3.32 -12.73
C PHE A 104 -6.63 2.91 -12.84
N ASP A 105 -6.24 1.83 -12.15
CA ASP A 105 -4.95 1.18 -12.32
C ASP A 105 -5.13 -0.35 -12.36
N GLU A 106 -4.78 -0.95 -13.49
CA GLU A 106 -4.92 -2.40 -13.70
C GLU A 106 -4.00 -3.22 -12.77
N GLU A 107 -2.85 -2.67 -12.34
CA GLU A 107 -1.91 -3.34 -11.46
C GLU A 107 -2.53 -3.60 -10.07
N TYR A 108 -3.42 -2.71 -9.62
CA TYR A 108 -4.01 -2.79 -8.27
C TYR A 108 -5.38 -3.45 -8.22
N LYS A 109 -5.91 -3.91 -9.36
CA LYS A 109 -7.28 -4.42 -9.48
C LYS A 109 -7.62 -5.53 -8.50
N GLU A 110 -6.72 -6.49 -8.33
CA GLU A 110 -6.91 -7.66 -7.47
C GLU A 110 -6.18 -7.57 -6.12
N MET A 111 -5.45 -6.48 -5.90
CA MET A 111 -4.66 -6.26 -4.68
C MET A 111 -5.58 -5.94 -3.49
N ASP A 112 -5.29 -6.46 -2.30
CA ASP A 112 -6.05 -6.07 -1.12
C ASP A 112 -5.78 -4.61 -0.69
N ALA A 113 -6.62 -4.05 0.20
CA ALA A 113 -6.54 -2.65 0.55
C ALA A 113 -5.25 -2.29 1.30
N VAL A 114 -4.79 -3.17 2.18
CA VAL A 114 -3.57 -2.96 2.99
C VAL A 114 -2.34 -2.97 2.09
N GLU A 115 -2.30 -3.91 1.16
CA GLU A 115 -1.20 -4.05 0.22
C GLU A 115 -1.14 -2.90 -0.78
N LEU A 116 -2.30 -2.47 -1.30
CA LEU A 116 -2.38 -1.33 -2.21
C LEU A 116 -1.82 -0.06 -1.54
N LEU A 117 -2.23 0.24 -0.31
CA LEU A 117 -1.70 1.40 0.41
C LEU A 117 -0.21 1.25 0.72
N ALA A 118 0.25 0.04 1.01
CA ALA A 118 1.66 -0.24 1.27
C ALA A 118 2.55 0.00 0.03
N GLU A 119 2.04 -0.19 -1.21
CA GLU A 119 2.77 0.19 -2.44
C GLU A 119 3.03 1.71 -2.50
N TYR A 120 2.16 2.52 -1.90
CA TYR A 120 2.35 3.97 -1.73
C TYR A 120 3.05 4.34 -0.42
N GLY A 121 3.60 3.36 0.32
CA GLY A 121 4.31 3.60 1.57
C GLY A 121 3.40 3.99 2.75
N ILE A 122 2.09 3.71 2.66
CA ILE A 122 1.12 4.00 3.72
C ILE A 122 0.73 2.69 4.41
N TYR A 123 1.05 2.55 5.70
CA TYR A 123 0.91 1.31 6.44
C TYR A 123 -0.14 1.41 7.55
N GLN A 124 -0.95 0.38 7.73
CA GLN A 124 -1.88 0.29 8.88
C GLN A 124 -1.14 -0.02 10.17
N THR A 125 -0.19 -0.94 10.07
CA THR A 125 0.68 -1.39 11.16
C THR A 125 2.09 -1.57 10.60
N PRO A 126 3.11 -1.66 11.47
CA PRO A 126 4.44 -2.03 11.02
C PRO A 126 4.39 -3.31 10.19
N ASP A 127 4.98 -3.26 9.00
CA ASP A 127 5.05 -4.42 8.12
C ASP A 127 6.23 -5.31 8.54
N PHE A 128 5.91 -6.55 8.88
CA PHE A 128 6.88 -7.55 9.28
C PHE A 128 6.93 -8.67 8.25
N VAL A 129 8.14 -9.13 7.97
CA VAL A 129 8.36 -10.40 7.28
C VAL A 129 8.86 -11.43 8.28
N TYR A 130 8.23 -12.61 8.26
CA TYR A 130 8.60 -13.71 9.15
C TYR A 130 9.41 -14.73 8.37
N PHE A 131 10.48 -15.22 8.97
CA PHE A 131 11.25 -16.32 8.39
C PHE A 131 11.93 -17.16 9.49
N LYS A 132 12.23 -18.42 9.17
CA LYS A 132 12.86 -19.38 10.05
C LYS A 132 13.68 -20.40 9.26
N GLY A 133 14.76 -20.89 9.87
CA GLY A 133 15.65 -21.86 9.24
C GLY A 133 17.01 -21.88 9.92
N ASP A 134 17.86 -22.81 9.50
CA ASP A 134 19.24 -22.93 10.00
C ASP A 134 20.17 -22.01 9.19
N VAL A 135 19.98 -20.70 9.37
CA VAL A 135 20.77 -19.64 8.73
C VAL A 135 21.36 -18.71 9.78
N ARG A 136 22.41 -18.01 9.41
CA ARG A 136 23.01 -16.95 10.22
C ARG A 136 22.77 -15.60 9.57
N LEU A 137 22.43 -14.63 10.40
CA LEU A 137 22.27 -13.23 10.03
C LEU A 137 23.41 -12.42 10.61
N LEU A 138 23.85 -11.43 9.87
CA LEU A 138 24.69 -10.35 10.35
C LEU A 138 23.82 -9.10 10.49
N VAL A 139 23.74 -8.54 11.69
CA VAL A 139 23.01 -7.32 12.01
C VAL A 139 23.99 -6.34 12.64
N GLU A 140 24.25 -5.20 12.00
CA GLU A 140 25.22 -4.19 12.50
C GLU A 140 26.59 -4.74 12.90
N GLY A 141 27.03 -5.81 12.24
CA GLY A 141 28.32 -6.46 12.52
C GLY A 141 28.26 -7.63 13.52
N GLU A 142 27.14 -7.83 14.20
CA GLU A 142 26.92 -8.93 15.13
C GLU A 142 26.23 -10.12 14.45
N GLU A 143 26.72 -11.33 14.71
CA GLU A 143 26.17 -12.56 14.13
C GLU A 143 25.06 -13.13 15.00
N MET A 144 23.90 -13.39 14.40
CA MET A 144 22.76 -14.05 15.01
C MET A 144 22.48 -15.39 14.35
N ASN A 145 22.42 -16.46 15.13
CA ASN A 145 22.08 -17.81 14.66
C ASN A 145 20.56 -18.04 14.79
N LEU A 146 19.85 -18.10 13.67
CA LEU A 146 18.40 -18.32 13.64
C LEU A 146 17.98 -19.73 14.00
N SER A 147 18.86 -20.73 13.90
CA SER A 147 18.50 -22.11 14.26
C SER A 147 18.09 -22.27 15.75
N LEU A 148 18.46 -21.30 16.58
CA LEU A 148 18.08 -21.27 18.00
C LEU A 148 16.61 -20.86 18.20
N LEU A 149 15.98 -20.24 17.20
CA LEU A 149 14.60 -19.73 17.23
C LEU A 149 13.68 -20.65 16.42
N LYS A 150 13.17 -21.70 17.05
CA LYS A 150 12.33 -22.72 16.38
C LYS A 150 11.12 -22.16 15.63
N GLN A 151 10.54 -21.07 16.11
CA GLN A 151 9.39 -20.41 15.46
C GLN A 151 9.81 -19.30 14.49
N GLY A 152 11.14 -19.02 14.41
CA GLY A 152 11.67 -17.95 13.56
C GLY A 152 11.58 -16.57 14.19
N ILE A 153 11.79 -15.57 13.36
CA ILE A 153 11.71 -14.15 13.74
C ILE A 153 10.82 -13.38 12.78
N GLY A 154 10.29 -12.24 13.26
CA GLY A 154 9.72 -11.20 12.42
C GLY A 154 10.65 -10.00 12.37
N ILE A 155 10.97 -9.52 11.19
CA ILE A 155 11.79 -8.33 10.98
C ILE A 155 10.94 -7.25 10.31
N SER A 156 11.05 -6.00 10.79
CA SER A 156 10.36 -4.86 10.24
C SER A 156 10.93 -4.45 8.87
N GLY A 157 10.13 -3.70 8.10
CA GLY A 157 10.59 -3.16 6.83
C GLY A 157 11.78 -2.20 6.96
N GLU A 158 11.93 -1.53 8.09
CA GLU A 158 13.06 -0.66 8.38
C GLU A 158 14.34 -1.45 8.65
N ASP A 159 14.22 -2.51 9.45
CA ASP A 159 15.39 -3.33 9.85
C ASP A 159 15.89 -4.24 8.74
N ILE A 160 15.03 -4.57 7.75
CA ILE A 160 15.43 -5.47 6.67
C ILE A 160 16.61 -4.93 5.84
N GLU A 161 16.82 -3.61 5.84
CA GLU A 161 17.99 -3.00 5.19
C GLU A 161 19.30 -3.38 5.88
N ASN A 162 19.24 -3.50 7.19
CA ASN A 162 20.42 -3.65 8.06
C ASN A 162 20.84 -5.10 8.24
N ILE A 163 20.04 -6.08 7.79
CA ILE A 163 20.38 -7.50 7.87
C ILE A 163 21.11 -7.99 6.63
N ARG A 164 22.02 -8.94 6.82
CA ARG A 164 22.63 -9.75 5.77
C ARG A 164 22.62 -11.20 6.18
N PHE A 165 22.43 -12.10 5.24
CA PHE A 165 22.64 -13.51 5.46
C PHE A 165 24.13 -13.81 5.36
N SER A 166 24.73 -14.40 6.41
CA SER A 166 26.17 -14.68 6.48
C SER A 166 26.50 -16.15 6.23
N ASP A 167 25.55 -17.07 6.45
CA ASP A 167 25.77 -18.49 6.24
C ASP A 167 24.49 -19.20 5.77
N PHE A 168 24.56 -19.79 4.58
CA PHE A 168 23.52 -20.64 3.96
C PHE A 168 23.98 -22.11 3.80
N SER A 169 25.13 -22.49 4.34
CA SER A 169 25.75 -23.81 4.07
C SER A 169 24.84 -25.00 4.39
N ARG A 170 23.89 -24.84 5.29
CA ARG A 170 22.93 -25.87 5.68
C ARG A 170 21.60 -25.81 4.95
N ILE A 171 21.39 -24.80 4.12
CA ILE A 171 20.12 -24.61 3.41
C ILE A 171 20.21 -25.23 2.01
N GLN A 172 19.31 -26.16 1.74
CA GLN A 172 19.18 -26.81 0.43
C GLN A 172 18.02 -26.22 -0.38
N LYS A 173 17.04 -25.61 0.29
CA LYS A 173 15.86 -25.02 -0.36
C LYS A 173 15.29 -23.85 0.45
N VAL A 174 14.70 -22.92 -0.27
CA VAL A 174 13.87 -21.83 0.27
C VAL A 174 12.41 -22.15 -0.01
N ILE A 175 11.58 -22.13 1.04
CA ILE A 175 10.15 -22.44 0.97
C ILE A 175 9.36 -21.19 1.34
N THR A 176 8.51 -20.75 0.43
CA THR A 176 7.60 -19.63 0.69
C THR A 176 6.24 -20.15 1.14
N VAL A 177 5.64 -19.51 2.13
CA VAL A 177 4.38 -19.93 2.75
C VAL A 177 3.41 -18.75 2.77
N GLU A 178 2.22 -18.95 2.22
CA GLU A 178 1.19 -17.89 2.15
C GLU A 178 0.37 -17.77 3.44
N ASN A 179 0.15 -18.86 4.15
CA ASN A 179 -0.66 -18.87 5.36
C ASN A 179 0.19 -18.81 6.63
N LEU A 180 -0.04 -17.81 7.49
CA LEU A 180 0.74 -17.59 8.71
C LEU A 180 0.68 -18.78 9.69
N THR A 181 -0.48 -19.40 9.84
CA THR A 181 -0.63 -20.58 10.70
C THR A 181 0.17 -21.75 10.16
N SER A 182 0.16 -21.94 8.85
CA SER A 182 0.97 -22.97 8.17
C SER A 182 2.46 -22.69 8.34
N PHE A 183 2.90 -21.42 8.24
CA PHE A 183 4.27 -21.03 8.47
C PHE A 183 4.75 -21.45 9.87
N PHE A 184 3.98 -21.20 10.92
CA PHE A 184 4.39 -21.57 12.28
C PHE A 184 4.35 -23.09 12.53
N ARG A 185 3.46 -23.82 11.89
CA ARG A 185 3.30 -25.28 12.07
C ARG A 185 4.21 -26.11 11.20
N TYR A 186 4.54 -25.65 10.01
CA TYR A 186 5.36 -26.40 9.06
C TYR A 186 6.83 -26.34 9.47
N HIS A 187 7.49 -27.48 9.44
CA HIS A 187 8.93 -27.63 9.69
C HIS A 187 9.53 -28.53 8.62
N GLU A 188 10.63 -28.09 8.08
CA GLU A 188 11.40 -28.83 7.09
C GLU A 188 12.89 -28.65 7.37
N GLU A 189 13.63 -29.73 7.50
CA GLU A 189 15.08 -29.70 7.71
C GLU A 189 15.79 -29.11 6.49
N ASN A 190 16.94 -28.49 6.71
CA ASN A 190 17.78 -27.91 5.67
C ASN A 190 17.05 -26.92 4.77
N SER A 191 16.07 -26.19 5.29
CA SER A 191 15.31 -25.21 4.55
C SER A 191 15.19 -23.87 5.28
N LEU A 192 15.11 -22.81 4.49
CA LEU A 192 14.70 -21.49 4.92
C LEU A 192 13.23 -21.28 4.55
N LEU A 193 12.36 -21.15 5.56
CA LEU A 193 10.95 -20.84 5.37
C LEU A 193 10.74 -19.34 5.48
N VAL A 194 9.99 -18.79 4.52
CA VAL A 194 9.65 -17.37 4.47
C VAL A 194 8.13 -17.22 4.35
N TYR A 195 7.52 -16.48 5.26
CA TYR A 195 6.12 -16.12 5.16
C TYR A 195 5.94 -14.94 4.22
N LEU A 196 5.18 -15.12 3.16
CA LEU A 196 4.91 -14.08 2.17
C LEU A 196 3.49 -13.51 2.22
N GLY A 197 2.54 -14.20 2.91
CA GLY A 197 1.13 -13.86 2.77
C GLY A 197 0.63 -14.07 1.35
N GLY A 198 -0.52 -13.49 1.01
CA GLY A 198 -1.12 -13.63 -0.32
C GLY A 198 -0.43 -12.83 -1.41
N TYR A 199 0.24 -11.73 -1.05
CA TYR A 199 0.93 -10.85 -2.01
C TYR A 199 2.33 -10.45 -1.53
N HIS A 200 3.19 -10.18 -2.50
CA HIS A 200 4.59 -9.82 -2.26
C HIS A 200 4.74 -8.29 -2.15
N ASN A 201 4.50 -7.73 -0.96
CA ASN A 201 4.79 -6.33 -0.73
C ASN A 201 6.30 -6.01 -0.84
N ARG A 202 6.64 -4.72 -0.78
CA ARG A 202 8.02 -4.23 -0.93
C ARG A 202 9.00 -4.91 0.04
N VAL A 203 8.61 -5.10 1.31
CA VAL A 203 9.48 -5.68 2.36
C VAL A 203 9.78 -7.15 2.07
N ARG A 204 8.76 -7.91 1.66
CA ARG A 204 8.89 -9.33 1.31
C ARG A 204 9.73 -9.53 0.05
N ARG A 205 9.49 -8.72 -1.00
CA ARG A 205 10.34 -8.72 -2.20
C ARG A 205 11.79 -8.44 -1.87
N LYS A 206 12.06 -7.49 -0.96
CA LYS A 206 13.41 -7.14 -0.54
C LYS A 206 14.09 -8.26 0.23
N LEU A 207 13.39 -8.95 1.14
CA LEU A 207 13.92 -10.13 1.80
C LEU A 207 14.28 -11.22 0.79
N LEU A 208 13.38 -11.53 -0.16
CA LEU A 208 13.65 -12.54 -1.18
C LEU A 208 14.87 -12.17 -2.03
N GLN A 209 15.04 -10.88 -2.39
CA GLN A 209 16.23 -10.42 -3.10
C GLN A 209 17.50 -10.65 -2.27
N LYS A 210 17.49 -10.28 -0.98
CA LYS A 210 18.65 -10.53 -0.09
C LYS A 210 18.97 -12.01 0.07
N ILE A 211 17.96 -12.88 0.09
CA ILE A 211 18.15 -14.34 0.10
C ILE A 211 18.78 -14.78 -1.21
N TYR A 212 18.26 -14.31 -2.34
CA TYR A 212 18.78 -14.65 -3.68
C TYR A 212 20.24 -14.21 -3.85
N ASP A 213 20.59 -13.02 -3.38
CA ASP A 213 21.96 -12.47 -3.49
C ASP A 213 22.95 -13.19 -2.58
N ALA A 214 22.47 -13.97 -1.59
CA ALA A 214 23.30 -14.68 -0.62
C ALA A 214 23.50 -16.17 -0.94
N ILE A 215 22.74 -16.73 -1.90
CA ILE A 215 22.85 -18.11 -2.39
C ILE A 215 23.79 -18.18 -3.59
#